data_366410b3496446b78e371d497a371af5
#
_entry.id   366410b3496446b78e371d497a371af5
#
_cell.length_a   1.000
_cell.length_b   1.000
_cell.length_c   1.000
_cell.angle_alpha   90.00
_cell.angle_beta   90.00
_cell.angle_gamma   90.00
#
_symmetry.space_group_name_H-M   'P 1'
#
loop_
_entity.id
_entity.type
_entity.pdbx_description
1 polymer ?
#
loop_
_entity_poly.entity_id
_entity_poly.type
_entity_poly.pdbx_seq_one_letter_code
_entity_poly.pdbx_strand_id
1 'polypeptide(L)'
;EAGFAEQTVTVDVNGTRLELSGPINVVADADVQYLARLLDSGDNGIPGESVDFTSANGNTLSAPSVVTDSQGEAAVLLTGTQFGADTLTATSIGEIANIDLEVSQDAFTYLAPAANTEIPLGVQTNVTVEWLINGVPQAGQTVNLFTTRGALTQNSVALNANGRVAPVWRC
;
A
#
# COMPACT_ATOMS: atom_id res chain seq x y z
N GLU A 1 -57.41 -30.11 7.29
CA GLU A 1 -56.31 -29.20 6.98
C GLU A 1 -55.01 -30.03 6.94
N ALA A 2 -54.43 -30.20 5.77
CA ALA A 2 -53.13 -30.84 5.66
C ALA A 2 -52.04 -29.81 5.97
N GLY A 3 -51.42 -29.96 7.14
CA GLY A 3 -50.25 -29.14 7.51
C GLY A 3 -49.05 -29.47 6.63
N PHE A 4 -48.49 -28.48 5.97
CA PHE A 4 -47.21 -28.61 5.29
C PHE A 4 -46.10 -28.67 6.36
N ALA A 5 -45.34 -29.74 6.40
CA ALA A 5 -44.12 -29.78 7.20
C ALA A 5 -43.02 -29.04 6.44
N GLU A 6 -42.55 -27.97 7.02
CA GLU A 6 -41.39 -27.26 6.52
C GLU A 6 -40.15 -28.08 6.83
N GLN A 7 -39.40 -28.47 5.79
CA GLN A 7 -38.16 -29.22 5.94
C GLN A 7 -36.99 -28.32 5.57
N THR A 8 -36.17 -27.96 6.55
CA THR A 8 -34.95 -27.18 6.34
C THR A 8 -33.82 -28.17 6.01
N VAL A 9 -33.19 -28.01 4.85
CA VAL A 9 -31.98 -28.73 4.48
C VAL A 9 -30.82 -27.78 4.64
N THR A 10 -29.91 -28.11 5.59
CA THR A 10 -28.63 -27.42 5.70
C THR A 10 -27.63 -28.14 4.79
N VAL A 11 -27.07 -27.42 3.83
CA VAL A 11 -26.00 -27.91 2.94
C VAL A 11 -24.70 -27.31 3.46
N ASP A 12 -23.84 -28.15 4.04
CA ASP A 12 -22.46 -27.74 4.36
C ASP A 12 -21.64 -27.82 3.06
N VAL A 13 -21.11 -26.67 2.62
CA VAL A 13 -20.20 -26.61 1.48
C VAL A 13 -18.79 -26.87 1.98
N ASN A 14 -18.30 -28.11 1.83
CA ASN A 14 -16.95 -28.50 2.21
C ASN A 14 -16.00 -28.36 1.01
N GLY A 15 -14.79 -27.83 1.27
CA GLY A 15 -13.71 -27.75 0.29
C GLY A 15 -13.65 -26.45 -0.50
N THR A 16 -14.35 -25.41 -0.05
CA THR A 16 -14.11 -24.05 -0.54
C THR A 16 -12.88 -23.45 0.14
N ARG A 17 -12.22 -22.54 -0.53
CA ARG A 17 -11.16 -21.71 0.07
C ARG A 17 -11.19 -20.30 -0.48
N LEU A 18 -10.84 -19.37 0.35
CA LEU A 18 -10.64 -17.97 0.00
C LEU A 18 -9.15 -17.65 0.07
N GLU A 19 -8.60 -17.07 -1.00
CA GLU A 19 -7.24 -16.58 -1.08
C GLU A 19 -7.28 -15.06 -1.17
N LEU A 20 -6.34 -14.37 -0.49
CA LEU A 20 -6.19 -12.92 -0.58
C LEU A 20 -4.76 -12.59 -0.97
N SER A 21 -4.57 -11.77 -1.98
CA SER A 21 -3.26 -11.36 -2.50
C SER A 21 -3.18 -9.87 -2.71
N GLY A 22 -1.98 -9.31 -2.55
CA GLY A 22 -1.70 -7.90 -2.73
C GLY A 22 -0.35 -7.52 -2.12
N PRO A 23 0.07 -6.25 -2.25
CA PRO A 23 1.30 -5.76 -1.63
C PRO A 23 1.23 -5.73 -0.10
N ILE A 24 2.36 -6.04 0.54
CA ILE A 24 2.50 -5.96 1.99
C ILE A 24 3.04 -4.61 2.49
N ASN A 25 3.43 -3.72 1.57
CA ASN A 25 3.84 -2.35 1.86
C ASN A 25 3.00 -1.39 1.02
N VAL A 26 2.36 -0.47 1.68
CA VAL A 26 1.49 0.55 1.08
C VAL A 26 2.04 1.92 1.45
N VAL A 27 2.19 2.78 0.44
CA VAL A 27 2.55 4.19 0.68
C VAL A 27 1.29 4.95 1.04
N ALA A 28 1.39 5.87 2.00
CA ALA A 28 0.28 6.73 2.39
C ALA A 28 -0.33 7.47 1.20
N ASP A 29 -1.63 7.62 1.23
CA ASP A 29 -2.46 8.26 0.18
C ASP A 29 -2.40 7.56 -1.20
N ALA A 30 -1.75 6.40 -1.30
CA ALA A 30 -1.75 5.60 -2.51
C ALA A 30 -2.88 4.57 -2.49
N ASP A 31 -3.53 4.41 -3.65
CA ASP A 31 -4.50 3.35 -3.89
C ASP A 31 -3.78 2.09 -4.35
N VAL A 32 -3.97 0.99 -3.62
CA VAL A 32 -3.34 -0.29 -3.90
C VAL A 32 -4.41 -1.37 -4.04
N GLN A 33 -4.33 -2.15 -5.11
CA GLN A 33 -5.29 -3.21 -5.38
C GLN A 33 -4.95 -4.48 -4.60
N TYR A 34 -5.99 -5.07 -3.99
CA TYR A 34 -6.00 -6.40 -3.42
C TYR A 34 -7.02 -7.25 -4.18
N LEU A 35 -6.68 -8.52 -4.35
CA LEU A 35 -7.48 -9.48 -5.07
C LEU A 35 -7.82 -10.66 -4.15
N ALA A 36 -9.10 -10.85 -3.89
CA ALA A 36 -9.63 -12.05 -3.26
C ALA A 36 -10.05 -13.05 -4.35
N ARG A 37 -9.78 -14.33 -4.13
CA ARG A 37 -10.16 -15.41 -5.04
C ARG A 37 -10.84 -16.52 -4.27
N LEU A 38 -12.11 -16.73 -4.56
CA LEU A 38 -12.94 -17.79 -3.97
C LEU A 38 -12.95 -19.00 -4.90
N LEU A 39 -12.54 -20.15 -4.37
CA LEU A 39 -12.30 -21.38 -5.12
C LEU A 39 -13.08 -22.55 -4.53
N ASP A 40 -13.51 -23.46 -5.38
CA ASP A 40 -14.05 -24.75 -4.97
C ASP A 40 -12.93 -25.79 -4.70
N SER A 41 -13.32 -27.00 -4.33
CA SER A 41 -12.38 -28.11 -4.06
C SER A 41 -11.60 -28.59 -5.31
N GLY A 42 -12.01 -28.18 -6.50
CA GLY A 42 -11.36 -28.49 -7.78
C GLY A 42 -10.53 -27.32 -8.32
N ASP A 43 -10.26 -26.28 -7.50
CA ASP A 43 -9.55 -25.05 -7.89
C ASP A 43 -10.26 -24.19 -8.93
N ASN A 44 -11.58 -24.41 -9.13
CA ASN A 44 -12.35 -23.55 -10.00
C ASN A 44 -12.89 -22.35 -9.24
N GLY A 45 -12.91 -21.18 -9.88
CA GLY A 45 -13.49 -19.97 -9.32
C GLY A 45 -14.99 -20.10 -9.08
N ILE A 46 -15.47 -19.62 -7.94
CA ILE A 46 -16.90 -19.58 -7.58
C ILE A 46 -17.42 -18.18 -7.87
N PRO A 47 -18.23 -17.99 -8.91
CA PRO A 47 -18.76 -16.69 -9.29
C PRO A 47 -20.04 -16.33 -8.52
N GLY A 48 -20.31 -15.03 -8.42
CA GLY A 48 -21.59 -14.51 -7.92
C GLY A 48 -21.69 -14.43 -6.39
N GLU A 49 -20.62 -14.79 -5.66
CA GLU A 49 -20.58 -14.73 -4.20
C GLU A 49 -20.06 -13.37 -3.70
N SER A 50 -20.60 -12.90 -2.60
CA SER A 50 -20.13 -11.66 -1.95
C SER A 50 -18.88 -11.92 -1.16
N VAL A 51 -17.85 -11.09 -1.36
CA VAL A 51 -16.64 -11.04 -0.54
C VAL A 51 -16.65 -9.74 0.23
N ASP A 52 -16.67 -9.83 1.55
CA ASP A 52 -16.63 -8.66 2.44
C ASP A 52 -15.17 -8.39 2.85
N PHE A 53 -14.76 -7.12 2.78
CA PHE A 53 -13.42 -6.66 3.11
C PHE A 53 -13.41 -5.74 4.32
N THR A 54 -12.44 -5.94 5.22
CA THR A 54 -12.23 -5.07 6.38
C THR A 54 -10.75 -4.81 6.60
N SER A 55 -10.39 -3.57 6.96
CA SER A 55 -9.07 -3.14 7.42
C SER A 55 -9.10 -3.01 8.93
N ALA A 56 -8.22 -3.70 9.64
CA ALA A 56 -8.18 -3.68 11.11
C ALA A 56 -7.76 -2.31 11.65
N ASN A 57 -6.87 -1.61 10.94
CA ASN A 57 -6.40 -0.27 11.30
C ASN A 57 -7.31 0.86 10.77
N GLY A 58 -8.35 0.53 10.00
CA GLY A 58 -9.32 1.50 9.48
C GLY A 58 -8.85 2.25 8.23
N ASN A 59 -7.97 1.66 7.42
CA ASN A 59 -7.63 2.18 6.10
C ASN A 59 -8.86 2.17 5.19
N THR A 60 -8.93 3.12 4.27
CA THR A 60 -10.09 3.30 3.41
C THR A 60 -10.14 2.22 2.33
N LEU A 61 -11.29 1.59 2.15
CA LEU A 61 -11.55 0.62 1.10
C LEU A 61 -12.49 1.22 0.05
N SER A 62 -12.25 0.93 -1.23
CA SER A 62 -13.10 1.40 -2.34
C SER A 62 -14.53 0.85 -2.26
N ALA A 63 -14.68 -0.34 -1.67
CA ALA A 63 -15.97 -0.95 -1.36
C ALA A 63 -15.82 -1.89 -0.16
N PRO A 64 -16.80 -1.95 0.76
CA PRO A 64 -16.78 -2.90 1.87
C PRO A 64 -17.12 -4.33 1.42
N SER A 65 -17.74 -4.48 0.25
CA SER A 65 -18.15 -5.76 -0.30
C SER A 65 -18.09 -5.74 -1.83
N VAL A 66 -17.61 -6.83 -2.44
CA VAL A 66 -17.49 -6.99 -3.90
C VAL A 66 -17.96 -8.40 -4.29
N VAL A 67 -18.75 -8.49 -5.35
CA VAL A 67 -19.22 -9.80 -5.86
C VAL A 67 -18.14 -10.41 -6.75
N THR A 68 -17.89 -11.71 -6.61
CA THR A 68 -16.94 -12.45 -7.42
C THR A 68 -17.38 -12.54 -8.88
N ASP A 69 -16.43 -12.37 -9.79
CA ASP A 69 -16.62 -12.50 -11.22
C ASP A 69 -16.67 -13.98 -11.69
N SER A 70 -16.66 -14.20 -13.02
CA SER A 70 -16.68 -15.54 -13.61
C SER A 70 -15.45 -16.40 -13.29
N GLN A 71 -14.39 -15.81 -12.78
CA GLN A 71 -13.15 -16.47 -12.35
C GLN A 71 -13.10 -16.68 -10.82
N GLY A 72 -14.15 -16.28 -10.10
CA GLY A 72 -14.19 -16.28 -8.65
C GLY A 72 -13.38 -15.15 -8.02
N GLU A 73 -13.08 -14.07 -8.75
CA GLU A 73 -12.24 -12.98 -8.32
C GLU A 73 -13.04 -11.76 -7.87
N ALA A 74 -12.66 -11.16 -6.74
CA ALA A 74 -13.19 -9.91 -6.22
C ALA A 74 -12.03 -8.97 -5.90
N ALA A 75 -11.99 -7.81 -6.55
CA ALA A 75 -10.93 -6.81 -6.39
C ALA A 75 -11.41 -5.63 -5.55
N VAL A 76 -10.57 -5.17 -4.61
CA VAL A 76 -10.78 -3.97 -3.81
C VAL A 76 -9.53 -3.09 -3.85
N LEU A 77 -9.69 -1.76 -3.84
CA LEU A 77 -8.60 -0.82 -3.61
C LEU A 77 -8.56 -0.46 -2.12
N LEU A 78 -7.37 -0.49 -1.54
CA LEU A 78 -7.10 0.03 -0.21
C LEU A 78 -6.27 1.31 -0.36
N THR A 79 -6.76 2.40 0.22
CA THR A 79 -6.03 3.66 0.35
C THR A 79 -5.41 3.73 1.75
N GLY A 80 -4.10 3.91 1.83
CA GLY A 80 -3.36 4.00 3.09
C GLY A 80 -3.63 5.31 3.82
N THR A 81 -4.68 5.37 4.61
CA THR A 81 -5.10 6.57 5.38
C THR A 81 -4.67 6.53 6.84
N GLN A 82 -4.33 5.36 7.37
CA GLN A 82 -3.84 5.15 8.72
C GLN A 82 -2.47 4.48 8.66
N PHE A 83 -1.48 5.08 9.33
CA PHE A 83 -0.09 4.59 9.33
C PHE A 83 0.10 3.40 10.28
N GLY A 84 1.12 2.60 9.98
CA GLY A 84 1.52 1.46 10.77
C GLY A 84 0.97 0.15 10.26
N ALA A 85 1.08 -0.87 11.11
CA ALA A 85 0.64 -2.22 10.79
C ALA A 85 -0.88 -2.28 10.63
N ASP A 86 -1.33 -2.99 9.60
CA ASP A 86 -2.73 -3.27 9.33
C ASP A 86 -2.90 -4.73 8.89
N THR A 87 -4.09 -5.26 9.06
CA THR A 87 -4.50 -6.56 8.53
C THR A 87 -5.74 -6.36 7.69
N LEU A 88 -5.62 -6.59 6.38
CA LEU A 88 -6.76 -6.67 5.49
C LEU A 88 -7.34 -8.08 5.56
N THR A 89 -8.62 -8.16 5.87
CA THR A 89 -9.38 -9.42 5.95
C THR A 89 -10.43 -9.46 4.86
N ALA A 90 -10.50 -10.58 4.16
CA ALA A 90 -11.58 -10.93 3.24
C ALA A 90 -12.38 -12.09 3.82
N THR A 91 -13.71 -12.03 3.72
CA THR A 91 -14.61 -13.09 4.18
C THR A 91 -15.67 -13.40 3.13
N SER A 92 -15.94 -14.68 2.87
CA SER A 92 -17.00 -15.13 1.96
C SER A 92 -17.43 -16.56 2.30
N ILE A 93 -18.73 -16.85 2.29
CA ILE A 93 -19.33 -18.17 2.55
C ILE A 93 -18.70 -18.98 3.69
N GLY A 94 -18.29 -18.29 4.77
CA GLY A 94 -17.65 -18.89 5.95
C GLY A 94 -16.14 -19.02 5.90
N GLU A 95 -15.51 -18.76 4.73
CA GLU A 95 -14.06 -18.73 4.57
C GLU A 95 -13.49 -17.34 4.94
N ILE A 96 -12.26 -17.32 5.45
CA ILE A 96 -11.55 -16.10 5.86
C ILE A 96 -10.13 -16.14 5.30
N ALA A 97 -9.71 -15.05 4.67
CA ALA A 97 -8.33 -14.83 4.25
C ALA A 97 -7.81 -13.51 4.77
N ASN A 98 -6.55 -13.50 5.23
CA ASN A 98 -5.90 -12.32 5.79
C ASN A 98 -4.59 -12.02 5.08
N ILE A 99 -4.25 -10.74 4.99
CA ILE A 99 -2.94 -10.27 4.58
C ILE A 99 -2.50 -9.16 5.53
N ASP A 100 -1.33 -9.36 6.16
CA ASP A 100 -0.70 -8.33 6.98
C ASP A 100 0.07 -7.38 6.09
N LEU A 101 -0.09 -6.09 6.33
CA LEU A 101 0.55 -5.03 5.56
C LEU A 101 1.02 -3.90 6.48
N GLU A 102 1.93 -3.09 5.98
CA GLU A 102 2.41 -1.88 6.65
C GLU A 102 2.09 -0.67 5.77
N VAL A 103 1.42 0.33 6.34
CA VAL A 103 1.19 1.61 5.69
C VAL A 103 2.25 2.60 6.15
N SER A 104 3.10 3.04 5.23
CA SER A 104 4.20 3.97 5.51
C SER A 104 4.09 5.25 4.71
N GLN A 105 4.44 6.35 5.34
CA GLN A 105 4.62 7.64 4.67
C GLN A 105 6.10 7.90 4.46
N ASP A 106 6.66 7.32 3.39
CA ASP A 106 8.02 7.59 2.97
C ASP A 106 8.04 8.87 2.14
N ALA A 107 8.47 9.96 2.74
CA ALA A 107 8.66 11.23 2.05
C ALA A 107 10.15 11.48 1.82
N PHE A 108 10.63 11.24 0.60
CA PHE A 108 11.92 11.74 0.13
C PHE A 108 11.67 13.02 -0.67
N THR A 109 11.95 14.16 -0.06
CA THR A 109 11.56 15.45 -0.60
C THR A 109 12.78 16.30 -0.96
N TYR A 110 12.74 16.88 -2.15
CA TYR A 110 13.68 17.90 -2.58
C TYR A 110 13.19 19.27 -2.08
N LEU A 111 13.95 19.90 -1.17
CA LEU A 111 13.54 21.14 -0.52
C LEU A 111 14.14 22.41 -1.16
N ALA A 112 15.37 22.34 -1.65
CA ALA A 112 16.04 23.49 -2.23
C ALA A 112 17.12 23.10 -3.25
N PRO A 113 17.33 23.94 -4.26
CA PRO A 113 16.53 25.09 -4.67
C PRO A 113 15.15 24.67 -5.16
N ALA A 114 14.18 25.59 -5.23
CA ALA A 114 12.85 25.23 -5.77
C ALA A 114 12.97 24.67 -7.20
N ALA A 115 12.05 23.79 -7.58
CA ALA A 115 12.02 23.23 -8.93
C ALA A 115 12.00 24.34 -9.99
N ASN A 116 12.75 24.14 -11.09
CA ASN A 116 12.91 25.12 -12.18
C ASN A 116 13.61 26.45 -11.80
N THR A 117 14.31 26.50 -10.66
CA THR A 117 15.13 27.66 -10.30
C THR A 117 16.33 27.76 -11.26
N GLU A 118 16.49 28.90 -11.92
CA GLU A 118 17.69 29.21 -12.71
C GLU A 118 18.84 29.55 -11.77
N ILE A 119 19.95 28.83 -11.91
CA ILE A 119 21.17 29.06 -11.14
C ILE A 119 22.23 29.61 -12.07
N PRO A 120 22.71 30.84 -11.86
CA PRO A 120 23.76 31.43 -12.71
C PRO A 120 25.07 30.63 -12.65
N LEU A 121 25.82 30.63 -13.75
CA LEU A 121 27.13 29.99 -13.83
C LEU A 121 28.08 30.53 -12.75
N GLY A 122 28.82 29.63 -12.11
CA GLY A 122 29.78 29.99 -11.05
C GLY A 122 29.17 30.22 -9.69
N VAL A 123 27.87 30.21 -9.54
CA VAL A 123 27.18 30.35 -8.25
C VAL A 123 27.13 28.98 -7.56
N GLN A 124 27.54 28.98 -6.29
CA GLN A 124 27.38 27.80 -5.43
C GLN A 124 25.98 27.79 -4.82
N THR A 125 25.32 26.63 -4.89
CA THR A 125 23.95 26.48 -4.39
C THR A 125 23.84 25.22 -3.54
N ASN A 126 23.20 25.33 -2.37
CA ASN A 126 22.90 24.17 -1.56
C ASN A 126 21.74 23.37 -2.17
N VAL A 127 21.97 22.09 -2.37
CA VAL A 127 20.91 21.13 -2.74
C VAL A 127 20.43 20.47 -1.45
N THR A 128 19.22 20.79 -1.03
CA THR A 128 18.68 20.26 0.22
C THR A 128 17.62 19.21 -0.07
N VAL A 129 17.81 18.02 0.48
CA VAL A 129 16.83 16.94 0.47
C VAL A 129 16.52 16.53 1.91
N GLU A 130 15.32 16.01 2.09
CA GLU A 130 14.81 15.49 3.37
C GLU A 130 14.24 14.09 3.15
N TRP A 131 14.50 13.21 4.11
CA TRP A 131 13.90 11.88 4.14
C TRP A 131 13.24 11.64 5.49
N LEU A 132 11.93 11.40 5.43
CA LEU A 132 11.09 11.07 6.57
C LEU A 132 10.40 9.73 6.31
N ILE A 133 10.25 8.91 7.34
CA ILE A 133 9.38 7.73 7.37
C ILE A 133 8.33 7.96 8.44
N ASN A 134 7.05 7.98 8.08
CA ASN A 134 5.94 8.30 8.99
C ASN A 134 6.17 9.62 9.76
N GLY A 135 6.72 10.63 9.08
CA GLY A 135 7.07 11.92 9.68
C GLY A 135 8.33 11.89 10.57
N VAL A 136 8.98 10.74 10.74
CA VAL A 136 10.19 10.59 11.56
C VAL A 136 11.44 10.79 10.70
N PRO A 137 12.33 11.74 11.05
CA PRO A 137 13.59 11.96 10.33
C PRO A 137 14.49 10.73 10.31
N GLN A 138 14.99 10.39 9.12
CA GLN A 138 15.92 9.27 8.93
C GLN A 138 17.37 9.69 9.18
N ALA A 139 17.66 10.07 10.42
CA ALA A 139 18.99 10.52 10.83
C ALA A 139 20.06 9.42 10.66
N GLY A 140 21.23 9.81 10.15
CA GLY A 140 22.35 8.89 9.95
C GLY A 140 22.25 7.99 8.72
N GLN A 141 21.12 7.94 8.04
CA GLN A 141 20.97 7.22 6.76
C GLN A 141 21.76 7.93 5.66
N THR A 142 22.32 7.18 4.73
CA THR A 142 23.12 7.72 3.63
C THR A 142 22.25 7.93 2.40
N VAL A 143 22.33 9.14 1.84
CA VAL A 143 21.70 9.50 0.57
C VAL A 143 22.78 9.65 -0.50
N ASN A 144 22.55 9.03 -1.66
CA ASN A 144 23.37 9.18 -2.85
C ASN A 144 22.70 10.16 -3.82
N LEU A 145 23.42 11.21 -4.18
CA LEU A 145 22.95 12.26 -5.08
C LEU A 145 23.76 12.25 -6.37
N PHE A 146 23.08 12.41 -7.48
CA PHE A 146 23.72 12.46 -8.80
C PHE A 146 23.31 13.75 -9.52
N THR A 147 24.21 14.28 -10.32
CA THR A 147 23.92 15.45 -11.16
C THR A 147 24.27 15.15 -12.62
N THR A 148 23.44 15.64 -13.53
CA THR A 148 23.69 15.55 -14.97
C THR A 148 24.53 16.72 -15.48
N ARG A 149 24.62 17.80 -14.70
CA ARG A 149 25.43 19.00 -15.01
C ARG A 149 26.06 19.54 -13.75
N GLY A 150 27.27 20.08 -13.84
CA GLY A 150 28.01 20.58 -12.69
C GLY A 150 28.55 19.47 -11.78
N ALA A 151 28.94 19.83 -10.59
CA ALA A 151 29.50 18.91 -9.61
C ALA A 151 28.92 19.16 -8.22
N LEU A 152 28.66 18.09 -7.48
CA LEU A 152 28.38 18.13 -6.04
C LEU A 152 29.69 18.05 -5.26
N THR A 153 29.77 18.78 -4.16
CA THR A 153 30.94 18.67 -3.25
C THR A 153 31.01 17.30 -2.59
N GLN A 154 29.85 16.67 -2.38
CA GLN A 154 29.70 15.32 -1.88
C GLN A 154 28.50 14.69 -2.57
N ASN A 155 28.66 13.47 -3.07
CA ASN A 155 27.60 12.71 -3.74
C ASN A 155 27.04 11.57 -2.88
N SER A 156 27.66 11.29 -1.73
CA SER A 156 27.19 10.33 -0.73
C SER A 156 27.29 11.00 0.64
N VAL A 157 26.16 11.29 1.27
CA VAL A 157 26.08 12.12 2.48
C VAL A 157 25.12 11.50 3.48
N ALA A 158 25.52 11.44 4.76
CA ALA A 158 24.64 11.03 5.83
C ALA A 158 23.66 12.16 6.21
N LEU A 159 22.40 11.78 6.44
CA LEU A 159 21.36 12.70 6.92
C LEU A 159 21.66 13.15 8.35
N ASN A 160 21.41 14.42 8.61
CA ASN A 160 21.51 15.00 9.94
C ASN A 160 20.32 14.58 10.86
N ALA A 161 20.27 15.06 12.08
CA ALA A 161 19.22 14.75 13.05
C ALA A 161 17.79 15.10 12.58
N ASN A 162 17.65 16.00 11.61
CA ASN A 162 16.36 16.37 11.01
C ASN A 162 16.06 15.59 9.73
N GLY A 163 16.81 14.53 9.42
CA GLY A 163 16.64 13.76 8.19
C GLY A 163 17.04 14.53 6.92
N ARG A 164 17.94 15.52 7.02
CA ARG A 164 18.32 16.42 5.92
C ARG A 164 19.78 16.33 5.57
N VAL A 165 20.08 16.55 4.29
CA VAL A 165 21.43 16.86 3.81
C VAL A 165 21.39 18.11 2.92
N ALA A 166 22.51 18.84 2.86
CA ALA A 166 22.63 20.04 2.05
C ALA A 166 24.02 20.13 1.41
N PRO A 167 24.42 19.20 0.50
CA PRO A 167 25.66 19.31 -0.26
C PRO A 167 25.61 20.53 -1.18
N VAL A 168 26.78 21.13 -1.40
CA VAL A 168 26.92 22.27 -2.31
C VAL A 168 27.07 21.78 -3.74
N TRP A 169 26.21 22.29 -4.61
CA TRP A 169 26.32 22.11 -6.05
C TRP A 169 27.05 23.29 -6.69
N ARG A 170 27.86 23.00 -7.69
CA ARG A 170 28.61 24.01 -8.48
C ARG A 170 28.41 23.71 -9.96
N CYS A 171 28.10 24.74 -10.71
CA CYS A 171 28.02 24.71 -12.15
C CYS A 171 29.34 25.17 -12.78
#